data_680abb2ccb18a9293d5ab80ae2377c68
#
_entry.id   680abb2ccb18a9293d5ab80ae2377c68
#
_cell.length_a   1.000
_cell.length_b   1.000
_cell.length_c   1.000
_cell.angle_alpha   90.00
_cell.angle_beta   90.00
_cell.angle_gamma   90.00
#
_symmetry.space_group_name_H-M   'P 1'
#
loop_
_entity.id
_entity.type
_entity.pdbx_description
1 polymer ?
#
loop_
_entity_poly.entity_id
_entity_poly.type
_entity_poly.pdbx_seq_one_letter_code
_entity_poly.pdbx_strand_id
1 'polypeptide(L)'
;MKTIITIQHTQSVHHTNGMIGSWTDWDLTVTGKEQARRIGERLSAELRDKRYVMYSSDLLRAKRTAEIVAGCLGIEPVFTELLRERNLGEAVGKSVEWAHKNTITWERTIDDKPFRGAESRREAWERISVFYRQMMDSPD
;
A
#
# COMPACT_ATOMS: atom_id res chain seq x y z
N MET A 1 -22.61 -2.16 -11.59
CA MET A 1 -21.47 -3.04 -11.25
C MET A 1 -20.22 -2.16 -11.14
N LYS A 2 -19.54 -2.20 -9.99
CA LYS A 2 -18.31 -1.42 -9.76
C LYS A 2 -17.10 -2.13 -10.37
N THR A 3 -16.24 -1.38 -11.03
CA THR A 3 -14.93 -1.84 -11.51
C THR A 3 -13.86 -1.37 -10.53
N ILE A 4 -12.98 -2.25 -10.09
CA ILE A 4 -11.87 -1.94 -9.20
C ILE A 4 -10.57 -2.01 -9.98
N ILE A 5 -9.79 -0.95 -9.93
CA ILE A 5 -8.42 -0.90 -10.44
C ILE A 5 -7.48 -0.81 -9.24
N THR A 6 -6.57 -1.75 -9.12
CA THR A 6 -5.57 -1.74 -8.05
C THR A 6 -4.22 -1.30 -8.60
N ILE A 7 -3.54 -0.42 -7.85
CA ILE A 7 -2.22 0.08 -8.19
C ILE A 7 -1.30 -0.18 -6.98
N GLN A 8 -0.22 -0.91 -7.21
CA GLN A 8 0.83 -1.04 -6.21
C GLN A 8 1.62 0.27 -6.13
N HIS A 9 2.05 0.69 -4.92
CA HIS A 9 2.97 1.82 -4.80
C HIS A 9 4.25 1.57 -5.62
N THR A 10 4.81 2.65 -6.15
CA THR A 10 6.00 2.58 -6.99
C THR A 10 7.28 2.45 -6.17
N GLN A 11 8.45 2.46 -6.80
CA GLN A 11 9.71 2.22 -6.11
C GLN A 11 9.91 3.20 -4.94
N SER A 12 10.05 2.63 -3.74
CA SER A 12 10.33 3.35 -2.51
C SER A 12 11.78 3.14 -2.07
N VAL A 13 12.31 4.04 -1.26
CA VAL A 13 13.68 4.01 -0.75
C VAL A 13 14.02 2.68 -0.08
N HIS A 14 13.09 2.06 0.66
CA HIS A 14 13.33 0.76 1.29
C HIS A 14 13.62 -0.39 0.31
N HIS A 15 13.21 -0.28 -0.96
CA HIS A 15 13.58 -1.25 -1.99
C HIS A 15 15.07 -1.18 -2.37
N THR A 16 15.75 -0.10 -2.02
CA THR A 16 17.15 0.17 -2.40
C THR A 16 18.13 0.14 -1.23
N ASN A 17 17.65 0.23 0.01
CA ASN A 17 18.49 0.37 1.20
C ASN A 17 18.51 -0.88 2.11
N GLY A 18 17.82 -1.95 1.73
CA GLY A 18 17.77 -3.20 2.52
C GLY A 18 16.93 -3.11 3.79
N MET A 19 16.10 -2.08 3.92
CA MET A 19 15.21 -1.90 5.07
C MET A 19 13.83 -2.49 4.81
N ILE A 20 13.11 -2.82 5.89
CA ILE A 20 11.72 -3.28 5.82
C ILE A 20 10.80 -2.11 5.48
N GLY A 21 9.81 -2.35 4.62
CA GLY A 21 8.72 -1.42 4.33
C GLY A 21 7.70 -1.38 5.47
N SER A 22 6.78 -2.34 5.52
CA SER A 22 5.74 -2.42 6.55
C SER A 22 5.15 -1.05 6.93
N TRP A 23 4.94 -0.77 8.21
CA TRP A 23 4.44 0.52 8.72
C TRP A 23 5.58 1.51 8.95
N THR A 24 6.23 1.91 7.87
CA THR A 24 7.31 2.90 7.85
C THR A 24 6.98 4.01 6.86
N ASP A 25 7.61 5.16 7.03
CA ASP A 25 7.42 6.36 6.20
C ASP A 25 8.55 6.54 5.17
N TRP A 26 8.99 5.46 4.55
CA TRP A 26 9.90 5.53 3.40
C TRP A 26 9.23 6.23 2.24
N ASP A 27 9.87 7.29 1.72
CA ASP A 27 9.39 8.01 0.54
C ASP A 27 9.72 7.24 -0.76
N LEU A 28 9.18 7.72 -1.86
CA LEU A 28 9.53 7.23 -3.20
C LEU A 28 10.93 7.66 -3.59
N THR A 29 11.62 6.82 -4.35
CA THR A 29 12.83 7.22 -5.08
C THR A 29 12.47 8.16 -6.25
N VAL A 30 13.47 8.80 -6.86
CA VAL A 30 13.28 9.56 -8.12
C VAL A 30 12.66 8.67 -9.19
N THR A 31 13.15 7.43 -9.32
CA THR A 31 12.57 6.42 -10.23
C THR A 31 11.12 6.12 -9.90
N GLY A 32 10.79 5.97 -8.61
CA GLY A 32 9.41 5.71 -8.16
C GLY A 32 8.46 6.86 -8.50
N LYS A 33 8.89 8.10 -8.36
CA LYS A 33 8.09 9.28 -8.75
C LYS A 33 7.80 9.29 -10.25
N GLU A 34 8.79 8.97 -11.06
CA GLU A 34 8.61 8.87 -12.52
C GLU A 34 7.68 7.71 -12.92
N GLN A 35 7.80 6.57 -12.25
CA GLN A 35 6.88 5.44 -12.45
C GLN A 35 5.43 5.84 -12.13
N ALA A 36 5.22 6.54 -11.01
CA ALA A 36 3.89 7.02 -10.63
C ALA A 36 3.32 8.01 -11.66
N ARG A 37 4.13 8.92 -12.16
CA ARG A 37 3.75 9.87 -13.22
C ARG A 37 3.27 9.13 -14.48
N ARG A 38 4.03 8.14 -14.95
CA ARG A 38 3.66 7.34 -16.14
C ARG A 38 2.36 6.56 -15.93
N ILE A 39 2.14 6.00 -14.74
CA ILE A 39 0.87 5.35 -14.38
C ILE A 39 -0.27 6.36 -14.46
N GLY A 40 -0.10 7.56 -13.89
CA GLY A 40 -1.09 8.62 -13.91
C GLY A 40 -1.45 9.07 -15.30
N GLU A 41 -0.47 9.28 -16.19
CA GLU A 41 -0.68 9.65 -17.58
C GLU A 41 -1.46 8.59 -18.35
N ARG A 42 -1.10 7.31 -18.16
CA ARG A 42 -1.81 6.20 -18.80
C ARG A 42 -3.26 6.13 -18.33
N LEU A 43 -3.49 6.18 -17.03
CA LEU A 43 -4.84 6.13 -16.47
C LEU A 43 -5.67 7.32 -16.85
N SER A 44 -5.09 8.52 -16.96
CA SER A 44 -5.78 9.71 -17.44
C SER A 44 -6.34 9.53 -18.87
N ALA A 45 -5.62 8.81 -19.72
CA ALA A 45 -6.10 8.48 -21.06
C ALA A 45 -7.19 7.38 -21.04
N GLU A 46 -6.99 6.32 -20.23
CA GLU A 46 -7.91 5.17 -20.17
C GLU A 46 -9.22 5.46 -19.43
N LEU A 47 -9.20 6.37 -18.45
CA LEU A 47 -10.34 6.71 -17.60
C LEU A 47 -11.02 8.03 -17.98
N ARG A 48 -10.69 8.59 -19.13
CA ARG A 48 -11.36 9.78 -19.65
C ARG A 48 -12.87 9.54 -19.67
N ASP A 49 -13.64 10.51 -19.24
CA ASP A 49 -15.11 10.47 -19.22
C ASP A 49 -15.73 9.44 -18.24
N LYS A 50 -14.93 8.84 -17.36
CA LYS A 50 -15.43 7.96 -16.29
C LYS A 50 -15.43 8.68 -14.96
N ARG A 51 -16.41 8.34 -14.11
CA ARG A 51 -16.42 8.75 -12.70
C ARG A 51 -15.74 7.68 -11.85
N TYR A 52 -14.86 8.09 -10.96
CA TYR A 52 -14.14 7.19 -10.07
C TYR A 52 -13.72 7.91 -8.79
N VAL A 53 -13.46 7.15 -7.77
CA VAL A 53 -12.89 7.59 -6.50
C VAL A 53 -11.57 6.85 -6.30
N MET A 54 -10.55 7.56 -5.86
CA MET A 54 -9.26 6.96 -5.53
C MET A 54 -9.12 6.84 -4.02
N TYR A 55 -8.82 5.64 -3.55
CA TYR A 55 -8.44 5.36 -2.17
C TYR A 55 -6.98 4.95 -2.11
N SER A 56 -6.30 5.32 -1.04
CA SER A 56 -4.91 4.92 -0.82
C SER A 56 -4.62 4.67 0.65
N SER A 57 -3.62 3.84 0.91
CA SER A 57 -2.97 3.81 2.22
C SER A 57 -2.38 5.19 2.55
N ASP A 58 -2.35 5.53 3.82
CA ASP A 58 -1.75 6.76 4.35
C ASP A 58 -0.23 6.64 4.59
N LEU A 59 0.36 5.43 4.44
CA LEU A 59 1.81 5.26 4.48
C LEU A 59 2.49 6.04 3.34
N LEU A 60 3.59 6.73 3.64
CA LEU A 60 4.16 7.76 2.78
C LEU A 60 4.38 7.31 1.33
N ARG A 61 4.95 6.13 1.08
CA ARG A 61 5.19 5.61 -0.26
C ARG A 61 3.91 5.41 -1.08
N ALA A 62 2.85 4.90 -0.44
CA ALA A 62 1.55 4.73 -1.09
C ALA A 62 0.86 6.08 -1.29
N LYS A 63 0.89 6.93 -0.26
CA LYS A 63 0.37 8.30 -0.31
C LYS A 63 1.00 9.10 -1.46
N ARG A 64 2.34 9.10 -1.57
CA ARG A 64 3.05 9.80 -2.65
C ARG A 64 2.71 9.26 -4.03
N THR A 65 2.62 7.94 -4.17
CA THR A 65 2.18 7.33 -5.44
C THR A 65 0.78 7.82 -5.80
N ALA A 66 -0.16 7.79 -4.85
CA ALA A 66 -1.54 8.23 -5.06
C ALA A 66 -1.62 9.73 -5.39
N GLU A 67 -0.89 10.59 -4.69
CA GLU A 67 -0.86 12.03 -4.95
C GLU A 67 -0.39 12.35 -6.38
N ILE A 68 0.67 11.68 -6.85
CA ILE A 68 1.20 11.88 -8.21
C ILE A 68 0.20 11.40 -9.25
N VAL A 69 -0.37 10.22 -9.09
CA VAL A 69 -1.38 9.65 -10.00
C VAL A 69 -2.63 10.52 -10.01
N ALA A 70 -3.14 10.90 -8.84
CA ALA A 70 -4.32 11.75 -8.68
C ALA A 70 -4.13 13.13 -9.35
N GLY A 71 -2.93 13.70 -9.26
CA GLY A 71 -2.59 14.94 -9.95
C GLY A 71 -2.74 14.85 -11.47
N CYS A 72 -2.38 13.71 -12.08
CA CYS A 72 -2.60 13.46 -13.52
C CYS A 72 -4.09 13.27 -13.86
N LEU A 73 -4.88 12.81 -12.91
CA LEU A 73 -6.31 12.53 -13.07
C LEU A 73 -7.20 13.74 -12.71
N GLY A 74 -6.64 14.76 -12.06
CA GLY A 74 -7.39 15.94 -11.60
C GLY A 74 -8.37 15.64 -10.46
N ILE A 75 -8.03 14.69 -9.57
CA ILE A 75 -8.86 14.27 -8.45
C ILE A 75 -8.08 14.34 -7.13
N GLU A 76 -8.79 14.27 -6.01
CA GLU A 76 -8.21 14.15 -4.66
C GLU A 76 -8.32 12.71 -4.15
N PRO A 77 -7.23 12.08 -3.69
CA PRO A 77 -7.29 10.74 -3.12
C PRO A 77 -7.83 10.77 -1.68
N VAL A 78 -8.54 9.72 -1.31
CA VAL A 78 -8.99 9.48 0.06
C VAL A 78 -8.01 8.52 0.74
N PHE A 79 -7.41 8.95 1.85
CA PHE A 79 -6.43 8.15 2.60
C PHE A 79 -7.08 7.38 3.74
N THR A 80 -6.64 6.14 3.95
CA THR A 80 -7.15 5.29 5.02
C THR A 80 -6.08 4.33 5.55
N GLU A 81 -6.05 4.16 6.87
CA GLU A 81 -5.19 3.17 7.55
C GLU A 81 -5.58 1.72 7.20
N LEU A 82 -6.83 1.50 6.81
CA LEU A 82 -7.32 0.17 6.45
C LEU A 82 -6.60 -0.44 5.25
N LEU A 83 -5.99 0.40 4.40
CA LEU A 83 -5.20 -0.03 3.23
C LEU A 83 -3.70 -0.12 3.49
N ARG A 84 -3.24 0.08 4.73
CA ARG A 84 -1.82 -0.09 5.06
C ARG A 84 -1.34 -1.50 4.74
N GLU A 85 -0.06 -1.59 4.38
CA GLU A 85 0.69 -2.85 4.33
C GLU A 85 0.57 -3.60 5.66
N ARG A 86 0.85 -4.88 5.68
CA ARG A 86 0.85 -5.68 6.90
C ARG A 86 1.85 -5.11 7.91
N ASN A 87 1.39 -4.97 9.14
CA ASN A 87 2.25 -4.56 10.25
C ASN A 87 3.16 -5.74 10.65
N LEU A 88 4.47 -5.54 10.59
CA LEU A 88 5.47 -6.54 10.98
C LEU A 88 5.97 -6.37 12.43
N GLY A 89 5.27 -5.58 13.27
CA GLY A 89 5.55 -5.45 14.69
C GLY A 89 6.97 -4.98 14.98
N GLU A 90 7.72 -5.72 15.79
CA GLU A 90 9.09 -5.35 16.18
C GLU A 90 10.08 -5.29 15.01
N ALA A 91 9.75 -5.87 13.85
CA ALA A 91 10.57 -5.75 12.64
C ALA A 91 10.43 -4.39 11.93
N VAL A 92 9.43 -3.59 12.28
CA VAL A 92 9.27 -2.22 11.75
C VAL A 92 10.49 -1.38 12.13
N GLY A 93 11.11 -0.74 11.13
CA GLY A 93 12.34 0.05 11.32
C GLY A 93 13.65 -0.77 11.34
N LYS A 94 13.56 -2.08 11.14
CA LYS A 94 14.73 -2.97 11.05
C LYS A 94 15.10 -3.25 9.59
N SER A 95 16.30 -3.83 9.39
CA SER A 95 16.72 -4.30 8.07
C SER A 95 16.09 -5.65 7.72
N VAL A 96 16.04 -5.98 6.43
CA VAL A 96 15.66 -7.30 5.95
C VAL A 96 16.61 -8.38 6.51
N GLU A 97 17.91 -8.09 6.62
CA GLU A 97 18.88 -9.00 7.23
C GLU A 97 18.56 -9.30 8.70
N TRP A 98 18.19 -8.26 9.48
CA TRP A 98 17.75 -8.45 10.86
C TRP A 98 16.52 -9.36 10.93
N ALA A 99 15.54 -9.14 10.05
CA ALA A 99 14.31 -9.93 10.00
C ALA A 99 14.60 -11.41 9.74
N HIS A 100 15.50 -11.72 8.80
CA HIS A 100 15.87 -13.11 8.51
C HIS A 100 16.51 -13.82 9.72
N LYS A 101 17.27 -13.08 10.54
CA LYS A 101 17.93 -13.61 11.73
C LYS A 101 17.01 -13.71 12.96
N ASN A 102 15.92 -12.94 13.00
CA ASN A 102 15.06 -12.78 14.17
C ASN A 102 13.61 -13.23 13.96
N THR A 103 13.30 -13.90 12.87
CA THR A 103 11.99 -14.50 12.64
C THR A 103 11.73 -15.56 13.72
N ILE A 104 10.66 -15.36 14.49
CA ILE A 104 10.29 -16.26 15.58
C ILE A 104 9.41 -17.44 15.12
N THR A 105 8.65 -17.25 14.04
CA THR A 105 7.79 -18.28 13.48
C THR A 105 7.79 -18.18 11.95
N TRP A 106 8.09 -19.28 11.28
CA TRP A 106 7.90 -19.38 9.84
C TRP A 106 6.42 -19.45 9.51
N GLU A 107 5.96 -18.58 8.63
CA GLU A 107 4.55 -18.47 8.26
C GLU A 107 4.10 -19.66 7.39
N ARG A 108 3.68 -20.74 8.04
CA ARG A 108 3.11 -21.94 7.41
C ARG A 108 1.60 -21.83 7.24
N THR A 109 0.95 -21.08 8.11
CA THR A 109 -0.49 -20.82 8.09
C THR A 109 -0.76 -19.33 7.97
N ILE A 110 -2.00 -18.96 7.66
CA ILE A 110 -2.41 -17.55 7.59
C ILE A 110 -2.53 -16.87 8.96
N ASP A 111 -2.47 -17.65 10.04
CA ASP A 111 -2.56 -17.17 11.42
C ASP A 111 -1.19 -16.98 12.08
N ASP A 112 -0.12 -17.44 11.45
CA ASP A 112 1.23 -17.31 11.99
C ASP A 112 1.70 -15.84 11.95
N LYS A 113 2.43 -15.46 13.01
CA LYS A 113 3.01 -14.12 13.16
C LYS A 113 4.54 -14.25 13.18
N PRO A 114 5.25 -13.67 12.20
CA PRO A 114 6.71 -13.87 12.10
C PRO A 114 7.50 -13.13 13.17
N PHE A 115 6.92 -12.07 13.75
CA PHE A 115 7.57 -11.24 14.78
C PHE A 115 6.59 -10.89 15.88
N ARG A 116 7.11 -10.52 17.05
CA ARG A 116 6.30 -10.03 18.15
C ARG A 116 5.55 -8.75 17.73
N GLY A 117 4.24 -8.72 18.02
CA GLY A 117 3.39 -7.59 17.66
C GLY A 117 3.03 -7.47 16.17
N ALA A 118 3.45 -8.42 15.33
CA ALA A 118 3.08 -8.44 13.93
C ALA A 118 1.61 -8.83 13.72
N GLU A 119 1.01 -8.32 12.66
CA GLU A 119 -0.24 -8.87 12.13
C GLU A 119 0.02 -10.24 11.50
N SER A 120 -0.90 -11.19 11.70
CA SER A 120 -0.99 -12.36 10.83
C SER A 120 -1.54 -11.95 9.44
N ARG A 121 -1.43 -12.85 8.47
CA ARG A 121 -2.06 -12.62 7.16
C ARG A 121 -3.57 -12.53 7.27
N ARG A 122 -4.19 -13.32 8.17
CA ARG A 122 -5.62 -13.26 8.46
C ARG A 122 -6.02 -11.89 9.01
N GLU A 123 -5.31 -11.37 10.00
CA GLU A 123 -5.61 -10.06 10.60
C GLU A 123 -5.52 -8.92 9.56
N ALA A 124 -4.48 -8.93 8.73
CA ALA A 124 -4.36 -7.97 7.63
C ALA A 124 -5.52 -8.10 6.63
N TRP A 125 -5.90 -9.32 6.27
CA TRP A 125 -7.01 -9.57 5.36
C TRP A 125 -8.35 -9.13 5.94
N GLU A 126 -8.60 -9.38 7.23
CA GLU A 126 -9.81 -8.93 7.92
C GLU A 126 -9.90 -7.40 7.94
N ARG A 127 -8.80 -6.71 8.23
CA ARG A 127 -8.72 -5.25 8.19
C ARG A 127 -9.05 -4.68 6.81
N ILE A 128 -8.45 -5.23 5.77
CA ILE A 128 -8.71 -4.81 4.38
C ILE A 128 -10.16 -5.16 3.96
N SER A 129 -10.70 -6.25 4.46
CA SER A 129 -12.10 -6.65 4.19
C SER A 129 -13.11 -5.66 4.76
N VAL A 130 -12.79 -4.97 5.86
CA VAL A 130 -13.62 -3.88 6.37
C VAL A 130 -13.71 -2.75 5.36
N PHE A 131 -12.57 -2.31 4.84
CA PHE A 131 -12.51 -1.29 3.79
C PHE A 131 -13.28 -1.71 2.54
N TYR A 132 -13.08 -2.95 2.07
CA TYR A 132 -13.77 -3.48 0.89
C TYR A 132 -15.30 -3.39 1.04
N ARG A 133 -15.85 -3.82 2.18
CA ARG A 133 -17.30 -3.72 2.46
C ARG A 133 -17.76 -2.27 2.44
N GLN A 134 -17.07 -1.36 3.12
CA GLN A 134 -17.40 0.07 3.14
C GLN A 134 -17.43 0.67 1.72
N MET A 135 -16.45 0.32 0.89
CA MET A 135 -16.36 0.77 -0.50
C MET A 135 -17.51 0.21 -1.35
N MET A 136 -17.86 -1.06 -1.16
CA MET A 136 -18.95 -1.71 -1.92
C MET A 136 -20.34 -1.17 -1.53
N ASP A 137 -20.54 -0.82 -0.27
CA ASP A 137 -21.80 -0.28 0.26
C ASP A 137 -21.96 1.21 -0.02
N SER A 138 -20.91 1.92 -0.45
CA SER A 138 -21.01 3.34 -0.80
C SER A 138 -21.86 3.54 -2.07
N PRO A 139 -22.62 4.64 -2.18
CA PRO A 139 -23.36 4.97 -3.40
C PRO A 139 -22.43 5.07 -4.61
N ASP A 140 -22.97 4.79 -5.82
CA ASP A 140 -22.25 4.95 -7.09
C ASP A 140 -22.02 6.42 -7.43
#